data_2292fed8375cb6ce5fbd5dfdcbe48664
#
_entry.id   2292fed8375cb6ce5fbd5dfdcbe48664
#
_cell.length_a   1.000
_cell.length_b   1.000
_cell.length_c   1.000
_cell.angle_alpha   90.00
_cell.angle_beta   90.00
_cell.angle_gamma   90.00
#
_symmetry.space_group_name_H-M   'P 1'
#
loop_
_entity.id
_entity.type
_entity.pdbx_description
1 polymer ?
#
loop_
_entity_poly.entity_id
_entity_poly.type
_entity_poly.pdbx_seq_one_letter_code
_entity_poly.pdbx_strand_id
1 'polypeptide(L)'
;MNSQSNIVTALYCRLSRDDDIQGDSNSISNQKKLLSKYAKEYGLLNSKYFVDDGYSGTNFDRPGFIEMAEAIEAGYIGAVLVKDMSRLGRDYLQVGYYTDNFFPEHNVRFI
;
A
#
# COMPACT_ATOMS: atom_id res chain seq x y z
N MET A 1 17.46 15.46 16.17
CA MET A 1 16.15 14.88 15.99
C MET A 1 16.24 13.53 15.29
N ASN A 2 15.53 12.58 15.77
CA ASN A 2 15.56 11.28 15.17
C ASN A 2 14.64 11.25 13.93
N SER A 3 15.22 11.06 12.75
CA SER A 3 14.48 11.03 11.51
C SER A 3 13.44 9.88 11.45
N GLN A 4 13.65 8.83 12.24
CA GLN A 4 12.73 7.69 12.28
C GLN A 4 11.34 8.05 12.80
N SER A 5 11.24 9.10 13.61
CA SER A 5 9.93 9.54 14.13
C SER A 5 9.04 10.12 13.05
N ASN A 6 9.60 10.45 11.89
CA ASN A 6 8.85 11.02 10.77
C ASN A 6 8.55 10.00 9.68
N ILE A 7 9.01 8.75 9.86
CA ILE A 7 8.80 7.71 8.86
C ILE A 7 7.39 7.14 8.99
N VAL A 8 6.71 7.06 7.86
CA VAL A 8 5.31 6.65 7.77
C VAL A 8 5.22 5.20 7.32
N THR A 9 4.26 4.49 7.90
CA THR A 9 3.85 3.19 7.40
C THR A 9 2.66 3.40 6.47
N ALA A 10 2.82 3.05 5.20
CA ALA A 10 1.77 3.21 4.20
C ALA A 10 0.82 2.01 4.24
N LEU A 11 -0.46 2.28 4.40
CA LEU A 11 -1.51 1.28 4.36
C LEU A 11 -2.26 1.47 3.05
N TYR A 12 -1.92 0.64 2.06
CA TYR A 12 -2.47 0.82 0.71
C TYR A 12 -3.72 -0.04 0.50
N CYS A 13 -4.79 0.60 0.08
CA CYS A 13 -6.07 -0.04 -0.18
C CYS A 13 -6.50 0.25 -1.61
N ARG A 14 -6.92 -0.80 -2.33
CA ARG A 14 -7.43 -0.65 -3.70
C ARG A 14 -8.69 -1.49 -3.88
N LEU A 15 -9.66 -0.91 -4.55
CA LEU A 15 -10.89 -1.60 -4.91
C LEU A 15 -11.24 -1.24 -6.35
N SER A 16 -11.33 -2.25 -7.22
CA SER A 16 -11.81 -2.05 -8.57
C SER A 16 -13.31 -2.35 -8.62
N ARG A 17 -13.96 -2.00 -9.73
CA ARG A 17 -15.40 -2.27 -9.91
C ARG A 17 -15.71 -3.75 -9.83
N ASP A 18 -14.81 -4.58 -10.32
CA ASP A 18 -15.00 -6.03 -10.31
C ASP A 18 -14.99 -6.59 -8.89
N ASP A 19 -14.28 -5.93 -7.97
CA ASP A 19 -14.20 -6.37 -6.59
C ASP A 19 -15.51 -6.14 -5.82
N ASP A 20 -16.36 -5.21 -6.27
CA ASP A 20 -17.63 -4.94 -5.63
C ASP A 20 -18.54 -6.18 -5.61
N ILE A 21 -18.37 -7.05 -6.59
CA ILE A 21 -19.15 -8.28 -6.72
C ILE A 21 -18.74 -9.30 -5.68
N GLN A 22 -17.57 -9.16 -5.11
CA GLN A 22 -16.95 -10.13 -4.20
C GLN A 22 -17.42 -9.99 -2.75
N GLY A 23 -18.24 -8.97 -2.45
CA GLY A 23 -18.75 -8.74 -1.11
C GLY A 23 -17.87 -7.82 -0.28
N ASP A 24 -18.26 -7.66 0.99
CA ASP A 24 -17.68 -6.62 1.86
C ASP A 24 -16.25 -6.88 2.29
N SER A 25 -15.77 -8.13 2.22
CA SER A 25 -14.44 -8.45 2.72
C SER A 25 -13.33 -7.69 2.00
N ASN A 26 -13.59 -7.27 0.75
CA ASN A 26 -12.62 -6.51 -0.03
C ASN A 26 -12.90 -5.01 -0.05
N SER A 27 -13.92 -4.54 0.68
CA SER A 27 -14.24 -3.12 0.70
C SER A 27 -13.06 -2.32 1.26
N ILE A 28 -13.01 -1.04 0.89
CA ILE A 28 -11.97 -0.14 1.39
C ILE A 28 -12.02 -0.08 2.92
N SER A 29 -13.23 0.00 3.49
CA SER A 29 -13.41 0.04 4.94
C SER A 29 -12.79 -1.19 5.62
N ASN A 30 -13.05 -2.37 5.09
CA ASN A 30 -12.51 -3.60 5.67
C ASN A 30 -11.00 -3.72 5.47
N GLN A 31 -10.48 -3.28 4.32
CA GLN A 31 -9.04 -3.24 4.11
C GLN A 31 -8.37 -2.33 5.15
N LYS A 32 -8.93 -1.15 5.39
CA LYS A 32 -8.39 -0.22 6.38
C LYS A 32 -8.35 -0.84 7.77
N LYS A 33 -9.43 -1.51 8.17
CA LYS A 33 -9.50 -2.15 9.49
C LYS A 33 -8.43 -3.23 9.63
N LEU A 34 -8.30 -4.08 8.61
CA LEU A 34 -7.33 -5.16 8.63
C LEU A 34 -5.90 -4.62 8.70
N LEU A 35 -5.58 -3.64 7.87
CA LEU A 35 -4.23 -3.09 7.82
C LEU A 35 -3.88 -2.33 9.10
N SER A 36 -4.83 -1.60 9.67
CA SER A 36 -4.60 -0.91 10.95
C SER A 36 -4.32 -1.90 12.06
N LYS A 37 -5.05 -3.01 12.07
CA LYS A 37 -4.83 -4.06 13.08
C LYS A 37 -3.41 -4.63 12.96
N TYR A 38 -2.99 -4.96 11.75
CA TYR A 38 -1.64 -5.49 11.53
C TYR A 38 -0.58 -4.48 11.91
N ALA A 39 -0.77 -3.22 11.54
CA ALA A 39 0.21 -2.18 11.88
C ALA A 39 0.40 -2.08 13.39
N LYS A 40 -0.69 -2.13 14.15
CA LYS A 40 -0.61 -2.11 15.61
C LYS A 40 0.10 -3.33 16.16
N GLU A 41 -0.22 -4.50 15.64
CA GLU A 41 0.38 -5.75 16.11
C GLU A 41 1.88 -5.80 15.87
N TYR A 42 2.35 -5.20 14.78
CA TYR A 42 3.78 -5.17 14.47
C TYR A 42 4.48 -3.93 15.01
N GLY A 43 3.79 -3.09 15.76
CA GLY A 43 4.39 -1.89 16.33
C GLY A 43 4.75 -0.84 15.29
N LEU A 44 4.08 -0.84 14.14
CA LEU A 44 4.32 0.13 13.09
C LEU A 44 3.51 1.38 13.37
N LEU A 45 4.22 2.46 13.71
CA LEU A 45 3.61 3.73 14.08
C LEU A 45 3.48 4.65 12.86
N ASN A 46 2.72 5.74 13.04
CA ASN A 46 2.56 6.76 12.00
C ASN A 46 1.99 6.19 10.71
N SER A 47 0.93 5.40 10.81
CA SER A 47 0.32 4.84 9.61
C SER A 47 -0.50 5.88 8.87
N LYS A 48 -0.46 5.80 7.54
CA LYS A 48 -1.24 6.67 6.66
C LYS A 48 -1.88 5.81 5.57
N TYR A 49 -3.16 6.06 5.30
CA TYR A 49 -3.86 5.35 4.24
C TYR A 49 -3.59 6.00 2.88
N PHE A 50 -3.35 5.15 1.88
CA PHE A 50 -3.33 5.54 0.48
C PHE A 50 -4.39 4.69 -0.20
N VAL A 51 -5.38 5.33 -0.81
CA VAL A 51 -6.59 4.63 -1.27
C VAL A 51 -6.86 4.94 -2.72
N ASP A 52 -7.12 3.87 -3.48
CA ASP A 52 -7.59 3.98 -4.86
C ASP A 52 -8.89 3.18 -4.99
N ASP A 53 -10.00 3.88 -4.91
CA ASP A 53 -11.33 3.30 -5.01
C ASP A 53 -11.85 3.45 -6.43
N GLY A 54 -12.16 2.33 -7.08
CA GLY A 54 -12.65 2.32 -8.46
C GLY A 54 -11.54 2.19 -9.51
N TYR A 55 -10.32 1.84 -9.09
CA TYR A 55 -9.17 1.73 -10.00
C TYR A 55 -8.75 0.28 -10.20
N SER A 56 -8.45 -0.07 -11.44
CA SER A 56 -8.03 -1.41 -11.82
C SER A 56 -6.63 -1.73 -11.29
N GLY A 57 -6.38 -3.01 -11.00
CA GLY A 57 -5.05 -3.49 -10.68
C GLY A 57 -4.17 -3.79 -11.89
N THR A 58 -4.67 -3.56 -13.12
CA THR A 58 -3.94 -3.91 -14.33
C THR A 58 -2.82 -2.92 -14.67
N ASN A 59 -2.84 -1.73 -14.06
CA ASN A 59 -1.74 -0.77 -14.22
C ASN A 59 -1.52 -0.04 -12.90
N PHE A 60 -0.41 0.71 -12.82
CA PHE A 60 -0.05 1.49 -11.64
C PHE A 60 -0.32 2.98 -11.81
N ASP A 61 -1.09 3.36 -12.83
CA ASP A 61 -1.49 4.74 -13.04
C ASP A 61 -2.72 5.05 -12.19
N ARG A 62 -2.50 5.10 -10.87
CA ARG A 62 -3.54 5.30 -9.86
C ARG A 62 -3.10 6.42 -8.92
N PRO A 63 -3.95 7.42 -8.68
CA PRO A 63 -3.54 8.60 -7.90
C PRO A 63 -2.99 8.28 -6.51
N GLY A 64 -3.64 7.38 -5.78
CA GLY A 64 -3.17 7.02 -4.44
C GLY A 64 -1.85 6.28 -4.47
N PHE A 65 -1.67 5.38 -5.43
CA PHE A 65 -0.41 4.68 -5.60
C PHE A 65 0.71 5.64 -6.00
N ILE A 66 0.42 6.57 -6.92
CA ILE A 66 1.41 7.56 -7.36
C ILE A 66 1.85 8.44 -6.18
N GLU A 67 0.89 8.89 -5.37
CA GLU A 67 1.20 9.67 -4.18
C GLU A 67 2.10 8.89 -3.22
N MET A 68 1.77 7.61 -3.00
CA MET A 68 2.59 6.75 -2.15
C MET A 68 3.99 6.59 -2.71
N ALA A 69 4.10 6.34 -4.01
CA ALA A 69 5.41 6.15 -4.65
C ALA A 69 6.27 7.42 -4.55
N GLU A 70 5.66 8.58 -4.71
CA GLU A 70 6.38 9.85 -4.54
C GLU A 70 6.87 10.03 -3.12
N ALA A 71 6.06 9.66 -2.14
CA ALA A 71 6.46 9.73 -0.73
C ALA A 71 7.59 8.75 -0.42
N ILE A 72 7.58 7.57 -1.06
CA ILE A 72 8.66 6.60 -0.93
C ILE A 72 9.96 7.18 -1.48
N GLU A 73 9.90 7.80 -2.66
CA GLU A 73 11.08 8.41 -3.26
C GLU A 73 11.63 9.56 -2.43
N ALA A 74 10.74 10.27 -1.73
CA ALA A 74 11.14 11.36 -0.85
C ALA A 74 11.68 10.88 0.50
N GLY A 75 11.61 9.58 0.77
CA GLY A 75 12.15 9.01 2.00
C GLY A 75 11.21 9.06 3.20
N TYR A 76 9.92 9.31 2.99
CA TYR A 76 8.97 9.41 4.09
C TYR A 76 8.36 8.09 4.51
N ILE A 77 8.45 7.05 3.67
CA ILE A 77 7.79 5.78 3.95
C ILE A 77 8.81 4.69 4.21
N GLY A 78 8.62 3.96 5.31
CA GLY A 78 9.51 2.87 5.70
C GLY A 78 8.90 1.48 5.56
N ALA A 79 7.59 1.41 5.41
CA ALA A 79 6.91 0.13 5.23
C ALA A 79 5.63 0.31 4.43
N VAL A 80 5.27 -0.70 3.64
CA VAL A 80 4.02 -0.73 2.88
C VAL A 80 3.27 -2.00 3.22
N LEU A 81 2.02 -1.87 3.60
CA LEU A 81 1.13 -2.99 3.90
C LEU A 81 -0.02 -3.02 2.91
N VAL A 82 -0.33 -4.20 2.40
CA VAL A 82 -1.52 -4.45 1.58
C VAL A 82 -2.22 -5.69 2.11
N LYS A 83 -3.52 -5.79 1.87
CA LYS A 83 -4.27 -6.97 2.29
C LYS A 83 -3.78 -8.22 1.58
N ASP A 84 -3.55 -8.11 0.27
CA ASP A 84 -2.98 -9.18 -0.54
C ASP A 84 -2.32 -8.57 -1.78
N MET A 85 -1.61 -9.37 -2.54
CA MET A 85 -0.84 -8.88 -3.68
C MET A 85 -1.72 -8.25 -4.75
N SER A 86 -2.95 -8.71 -4.90
CA SER A 86 -3.84 -8.15 -5.92
C SER A 86 -4.21 -6.70 -5.61
N ARG A 87 -4.15 -6.29 -4.34
CA ARG A 87 -4.38 -4.88 -3.97
C ARG A 87 -3.25 -4.01 -4.47
N LEU A 88 -2.01 -4.51 -4.43
CA LEU A 88 -0.87 -3.78 -4.97
C LEU A 88 -0.99 -3.66 -6.49
N GLY A 89 -1.28 -4.77 -7.17
CA GLY A 89 -1.47 -4.79 -8.61
C GLY A 89 -1.65 -6.20 -9.13
N ARG A 90 -2.11 -6.30 -10.37
CA ARG A 90 -2.33 -7.58 -11.05
C ARG A 90 -1.36 -7.82 -12.20
N ASP A 91 -0.61 -6.81 -12.60
CA ASP A 91 0.41 -6.97 -13.62
C ASP A 91 1.64 -7.60 -12.98
N TYR A 92 1.90 -8.85 -13.31
CA TYR A 92 2.95 -9.62 -12.70
C TYR A 92 4.32 -8.96 -12.81
N LEU A 93 4.64 -8.41 -13.98
CA LEU A 93 5.95 -7.78 -14.19
C LEU A 93 6.11 -6.50 -13.40
N GLN A 94 5.07 -5.66 -13.38
CA GLN A 94 5.13 -4.41 -12.63
C GLN A 94 5.14 -4.65 -11.13
N VAL A 95 4.35 -5.60 -10.64
CA VAL A 95 4.37 -5.97 -9.23
C VAL A 95 5.77 -6.43 -8.83
N GLY A 96 6.38 -7.29 -9.65
CA GLY A 96 7.73 -7.75 -9.40
C GLY A 96 8.74 -6.61 -9.33
N TYR A 97 8.62 -5.64 -10.23
CA TYR A 97 9.51 -4.49 -10.20
C TYR A 97 9.41 -3.75 -8.86
N TYR A 98 8.18 -3.47 -8.40
CA TYR A 98 8.01 -2.72 -7.14
C TYR A 98 8.49 -3.51 -5.94
N THR A 99 8.14 -4.80 -5.86
CA THR A 99 8.49 -5.59 -4.69
C THR A 99 9.95 -6.00 -4.65
N ASP A 100 10.56 -6.26 -5.80
CA ASP A 100 11.94 -6.76 -5.86
C ASP A 100 12.97 -5.66 -6.03
N ASN A 101 12.59 -4.52 -6.59
CA ASN A 101 13.52 -3.43 -6.90
C ASN A 101 13.16 -2.12 -6.22
N PHE A 102 11.99 -1.57 -6.50
CA PHE A 102 11.64 -0.22 -6.06
C PHE A 102 11.62 -0.11 -4.53
N PHE A 103 10.90 -1.00 -3.87
CA PHE A 103 10.82 -0.94 -2.41
C PHE A 103 12.18 -1.18 -1.74
N PRO A 104 12.91 -2.24 -2.11
CA PRO A 104 14.24 -2.44 -1.51
C PRO A 104 15.23 -1.31 -1.77
N GLU A 105 15.21 -0.73 -2.97
CA GLU A 105 16.10 0.39 -3.30
C GLU A 105 15.86 1.59 -2.41
N HIS A 106 14.64 1.77 -1.93
CA HIS A 106 14.27 2.88 -1.06
C HIS A 106 14.17 2.48 0.41
N ASN A 107 14.68 1.31 0.76
CA ASN A 107 14.66 0.77 2.13
C ASN A 107 13.24 0.66 2.68
N VAL A 108 12.29 0.31 1.84
CA VAL A 108 10.90 0.11 2.22
C VAL A 108 10.65 -1.37 2.46
N ARG A 109 10.12 -1.67 3.65
CA ARG A 109 9.73 -3.04 3.99
C ARG A 109 8.33 -3.29 3.45
N PHE A 110 8.18 -4.34 2.65
CA PHE A 110 6.88 -4.73 2.10
C PHE A 110 6.32 -5.92 2.88
N ILE A 111 5.10 -5.76 3.38
CA ILE A 111 4.47 -6.76 4.24
C ILE A 111 3.15 -7.26 3.62
#